data_17b90e301343f6a0a5f3cecf4188ab21
#
_entry.id   17b90e301343f6a0a5f3cecf4188ab21
#
_cell.length_a   1.000
_cell.length_b   1.000
_cell.length_c   1.000
_cell.angle_alpha   90.00
_cell.angle_beta   90.00
_cell.angle_gamma   90.00
#
_symmetry.space_group_name_H-M   'P 1'
#
loop_
_entity.id
_entity.type
_entity.pdbx_description
1 polymer ?
#
loop_
_entity_poly.entity_id
_entity_poly.type
_entity_poly.pdbx_seq_one_letter_code
_entity_poly.pdbx_strand_id
1 'polypeptide(L)'
;ITTFASSIYTLSTMVLNYIWIGFFVVAFIIALIKVIFLGDTEIFTAIMNSTFDSSKTAFEISLGLTGVLALWLGIMKVGENSGLINALARFLSPVLCRLFPDIPKGHPVLGSIFMNMSANMLGLDNAATPLGLKAMKELQELNPKKDTASNPMIMFLVINTSGLIIIPISIMVYRAQMGAAQPTDVFIPILLSTFISTLVGVIAVSICLLYTSPSPRDRSLSR
;
A
#
# COMPACT_ATOMS: atom_id res chain seq x y z
N ILE A 1 20.92 6.59 -9.57
CA ILE A 1 19.58 6.40 -8.95
C ILE A 1 18.59 5.85 -9.98
N THR A 2 18.63 6.33 -11.24
CA THR A 2 17.75 5.84 -12.32
C THR A 2 17.97 4.36 -12.65
N THR A 3 19.20 3.87 -12.59
CA THR A 3 19.54 2.49 -12.97
C THR A 3 19.09 1.45 -11.92
N PHE A 4 19.17 1.77 -10.63
CA PHE A 4 18.75 0.85 -9.56
C PHE A 4 17.22 0.77 -9.44
N ALA A 5 16.54 1.91 -9.52
CA ALA A 5 15.08 1.95 -9.56
C ALA A 5 14.52 1.26 -10.80
N SER A 6 15.11 1.47 -11.98
CA SER A 6 14.72 0.76 -13.20
C SER A 6 14.98 -0.75 -13.11
N SER A 7 16.06 -1.17 -12.45
CA SER A 7 16.35 -2.60 -12.22
C SER A 7 15.33 -3.27 -11.30
N ILE A 8 14.89 -2.60 -10.22
CA ILE A 8 13.85 -3.11 -9.32
C ILE A 8 12.48 -3.16 -10.02
N TYR A 9 12.13 -2.12 -10.79
CA TYR A 9 10.90 -2.13 -11.59
C TYR A 9 10.90 -3.25 -12.64
N THR A 10 12.02 -3.47 -13.31
CA THR A 10 12.16 -4.54 -14.30
C THR A 10 12.08 -5.91 -13.64
N LEU A 11 12.66 -6.09 -12.46
CA LEU A 11 12.64 -7.35 -11.73
C LEU A 11 11.22 -7.68 -11.20
N SER A 12 10.51 -6.71 -10.63
CA SER A 12 9.15 -6.91 -10.11
C SER A 12 8.13 -7.17 -11.22
N THR A 13 8.23 -6.47 -12.35
CA THR A 13 7.39 -6.75 -13.52
C THR A 13 7.69 -8.11 -14.14
N MET A 14 8.95 -8.52 -14.16
CA MET A 14 9.31 -9.87 -14.63
C MET A 14 8.73 -10.95 -13.73
N VAL A 15 8.84 -10.84 -12.41
CA VAL A 15 8.31 -11.86 -11.47
C VAL A 15 6.79 -11.98 -11.61
N LEU A 16 6.06 -10.88 -11.69
CA LEU A 16 4.61 -10.89 -11.87
C LEU A 16 4.21 -11.54 -13.21
N ASN A 17 4.93 -11.23 -14.28
CA ASN A 17 4.71 -11.83 -15.59
C ASN A 17 4.92 -13.35 -15.57
N TYR A 18 5.98 -13.84 -14.91
CA TYR A 18 6.23 -15.28 -14.77
C TYR A 18 5.13 -15.98 -13.96
N ILE A 19 4.59 -15.33 -12.92
CA ILE A 19 3.47 -15.87 -12.15
C ILE A 19 2.22 -16.00 -13.04
N TRP A 20 1.88 -14.97 -13.81
CA TRP A 20 0.75 -15.02 -14.75
C TRP A 20 0.92 -16.08 -15.82
N ILE A 21 2.09 -16.12 -16.46
CA ILE A 21 2.41 -17.16 -17.44
C ILE A 21 2.31 -18.55 -16.79
N GLY A 22 2.81 -18.69 -15.56
CA GLY A 22 2.74 -19.93 -14.79
C GLY A 22 1.30 -20.42 -14.61
N PHE A 23 0.35 -19.55 -14.27
CA PHE A 23 -1.05 -19.94 -14.16
C PHE A 23 -1.63 -20.44 -15.48
N PHE A 24 -1.34 -19.77 -16.60
CA PHE A 24 -1.81 -20.22 -17.92
C PHE A 24 -1.18 -21.57 -18.31
N VAL A 25 0.12 -21.74 -18.09
CA VAL A 25 0.83 -23.00 -18.41
C VAL A 25 0.28 -24.14 -17.56
N VAL A 26 0.09 -23.94 -16.25
CA VAL A 26 -0.45 -24.96 -15.35
C VAL A 26 -1.88 -25.35 -15.75
N ALA A 27 -2.73 -24.37 -16.05
CA ALA A 27 -4.10 -24.62 -16.50
C ALA A 27 -4.11 -25.45 -17.81
N PHE A 28 -3.25 -25.11 -18.75
CA PHE A 28 -3.12 -25.83 -20.02
C PHE A 28 -2.62 -27.26 -19.83
N ILE A 29 -1.61 -27.46 -18.98
CA ILE A 29 -1.09 -28.80 -18.67
C ILE A 29 -2.18 -29.67 -18.01
N ILE A 30 -2.91 -29.11 -17.06
CA ILE A 30 -4.04 -29.83 -16.42
C ILE A 30 -5.12 -30.19 -17.44
N ALA A 31 -5.43 -29.28 -18.37
CA ALA A 31 -6.38 -29.57 -19.45
C ALA A 31 -5.91 -30.71 -20.33
N LEU A 32 -4.63 -30.73 -20.75
CA LEU A 32 -4.04 -31.85 -21.52
C LEU A 32 -4.09 -33.17 -20.76
N ILE A 33 -3.75 -33.16 -19.48
CA ILE A 33 -3.81 -34.38 -18.64
C ILE A 33 -5.26 -34.93 -18.61
N LYS A 34 -6.25 -34.04 -18.43
CA LYS A 34 -7.65 -34.47 -18.43
C LYS A 34 -8.09 -35.07 -19.74
N VAL A 35 -7.70 -34.47 -20.88
CA VAL A 35 -8.02 -35.01 -22.19
C VAL A 35 -7.36 -36.38 -22.40
N ILE A 36 -6.07 -36.49 -22.11
CA ILE A 36 -5.27 -37.72 -22.42
C ILE A 36 -5.63 -38.88 -21.49
N PHE A 37 -5.75 -38.62 -20.18
CA PHE A 37 -5.92 -39.71 -19.19
C PHE A 37 -7.37 -39.94 -18.78
N LEU A 38 -8.25 -38.93 -18.86
CA LEU A 38 -9.64 -39.04 -18.46
C LEU A 38 -10.61 -38.98 -19.65
N GLY A 39 -10.12 -38.74 -20.88
CA GLY A 39 -10.96 -38.65 -22.07
C GLY A 39 -11.92 -37.45 -22.07
N ASP A 40 -11.68 -36.45 -21.23
CA ASP A 40 -12.52 -35.25 -21.07
C ASP A 40 -12.27 -34.28 -22.23
N THR A 41 -13.02 -34.44 -23.32
CA THR A 41 -12.91 -33.58 -24.51
C THR A 41 -13.62 -32.22 -24.31
N GLU A 42 -14.45 -32.06 -23.26
CA GLU A 42 -15.18 -30.82 -23.01
C GLU A 42 -14.39 -29.81 -22.20
N ILE A 43 -13.23 -30.21 -21.70
CA ILE A 43 -12.42 -29.34 -20.84
C ILE A 43 -12.04 -28.02 -21.51
N PHE A 44 -11.75 -28.03 -22.82
CA PHE A 44 -11.42 -26.78 -23.55
C PHE A 44 -12.63 -25.88 -23.71
N THR A 45 -13.81 -26.45 -23.93
CA THR A 45 -15.07 -25.70 -23.95
C THR A 45 -15.36 -25.08 -22.58
N ALA A 46 -15.12 -25.84 -21.50
CA ALA A 46 -15.27 -25.32 -20.14
C ALA A 46 -14.30 -24.18 -19.84
N ILE A 47 -13.03 -24.26 -20.27
CA ILE A 47 -12.05 -23.17 -20.14
C ILE A 47 -12.50 -21.94 -20.90
N MET A 48 -12.97 -22.08 -22.15
CA MET A 48 -13.48 -20.95 -22.94
C MET A 48 -14.67 -20.29 -22.26
N ASN A 49 -15.67 -21.06 -21.84
CA ASN A 49 -16.85 -20.55 -21.16
C ASN A 49 -16.47 -19.83 -19.86
N SER A 50 -15.60 -20.45 -19.03
CA SER A 50 -15.09 -19.83 -17.81
C SER A 50 -14.34 -18.50 -18.07
N THR A 51 -13.62 -18.42 -19.19
CA THR A 51 -12.94 -17.17 -19.60
C THR A 51 -13.92 -16.08 -19.94
N PHE A 52 -14.98 -16.40 -20.70
CA PHE A 52 -16.04 -15.44 -21.03
C PHE A 52 -16.84 -15.00 -19.80
N ASP A 53 -17.21 -15.93 -18.93
CA ASP A 53 -17.92 -15.63 -17.68
C ASP A 53 -17.07 -14.77 -16.74
N SER A 54 -15.78 -15.08 -16.63
CA SER A 54 -14.84 -14.27 -15.85
C SER A 54 -14.67 -12.87 -16.41
N SER A 55 -14.62 -12.73 -17.75
CA SER A 55 -14.52 -11.43 -18.41
C SER A 55 -15.77 -10.58 -18.18
N LYS A 56 -16.97 -11.19 -18.29
CA LYS A 56 -18.25 -10.54 -17.98
C LYS A 56 -18.30 -10.08 -16.52
N THR A 57 -17.96 -10.97 -15.61
CA THR A 57 -17.93 -10.68 -14.17
C THR A 57 -16.94 -9.54 -13.86
N ALA A 58 -15.75 -9.54 -14.46
CA ALA A 58 -14.76 -8.48 -14.31
C ALA A 58 -15.29 -7.12 -14.80
N PHE A 59 -16.00 -7.11 -15.91
CA PHE A 59 -16.62 -5.88 -16.44
C PHE A 59 -17.72 -5.35 -15.51
N GLU A 60 -18.62 -6.22 -15.04
CA GLU A 60 -19.71 -5.86 -14.12
C GLU A 60 -19.17 -5.30 -12.80
N ILE A 61 -18.15 -5.95 -12.23
CA ILE A 61 -17.45 -5.47 -11.03
C ILE A 61 -16.82 -4.11 -11.29
N SER A 62 -16.11 -3.94 -12.39
CA SER A 62 -15.43 -2.69 -12.73
C SER A 62 -16.42 -1.53 -12.88
N LEU A 63 -17.56 -1.77 -13.50
CA LEU A 63 -18.60 -0.76 -13.68
C LEU A 63 -19.20 -0.33 -12.34
N GLY A 64 -19.55 -1.29 -11.50
CA GLY A 64 -20.10 -1.02 -10.17
C GLY A 64 -19.10 -0.35 -9.24
N LEU A 65 -17.82 -0.80 -9.24
CA LEU A 65 -16.76 -0.15 -8.47
C LEU A 65 -16.55 1.30 -8.91
N THR A 66 -16.56 1.58 -10.20
CA THR A 66 -16.38 2.93 -10.74
C THR A 66 -17.42 3.90 -10.16
N GLY A 67 -18.70 3.52 -10.13
CA GLY A 67 -19.76 4.38 -9.59
C GLY A 67 -19.58 4.69 -8.10
N VAL A 68 -19.37 3.65 -7.28
CA VAL A 68 -19.25 3.82 -5.82
C VAL A 68 -17.95 4.52 -5.43
N LEU A 69 -16.84 4.18 -6.09
CA LEU A 69 -15.56 4.84 -5.83
C LEU A 69 -15.60 6.32 -6.28
N ALA A 70 -16.23 6.63 -7.42
CA ALA A 70 -16.39 8.01 -7.86
C ALA A 70 -17.20 8.85 -6.86
N LEU A 71 -18.31 8.30 -6.34
CA LEU A 71 -19.10 8.96 -5.30
C LEU A 71 -18.26 9.18 -4.04
N TRP A 72 -17.56 8.14 -3.57
CA TRP A 72 -16.73 8.21 -2.38
C TRP A 72 -15.57 9.19 -2.52
N LEU A 73 -14.83 9.13 -3.63
CA LEU A 73 -13.75 10.07 -3.92
C LEU A 73 -14.27 11.51 -3.99
N GLY A 74 -15.48 11.71 -4.53
CA GLY A 74 -16.14 13.02 -4.52
C GLY A 74 -16.41 13.54 -3.10
N ILE A 75 -17.00 12.72 -2.23
CA ILE A 75 -17.24 13.05 -0.82
C ILE A 75 -15.92 13.36 -0.10
N MET A 76 -14.91 12.51 -0.29
CA MET A 76 -13.61 12.71 0.33
C MET A 76 -12.87 13.93 -0.20
N LYS A 77 -13.07 14.31 -1.47
CA LYS A 77 -12.53 15.56 -2.03
C LYS A 77 -13.15 16.80 -1.38
N VAL A 78 -14.43 16.74 -1.06
CA VAL A 78 -15.08 17.80 -0.25
C VAL A 78 -14.47 17.85 1.16
N GLY A 79 -14.25 16.69 1.79
CA GLY A 79 -13.57 16.60 3.08
C GLY A 79 -12.13 17.13 3.05
N GLU A 80 -11.37 16.84 1.99
CA GLU A 80 -10.02 17.40 1.78
C GLU A 80 -10.07 18.93 1.70
N ASN A 81 -10.94 19.45 0.86
CA ASN A 81 -11.10 20.91 0.68
C ASN A 81 -11.60 21.61 1.95
N SER A 82 -12.36 20.93 2.80
CA SER A 82 -12.80 21.44 4.12
C SER A 82 -11.70 21.46 5.18
N GLY A 83 -10.53 20.91 4.88
CA GLY A 83 -9.39 20.84 5.80
C GLY A 83 -9.38 19.62 6.73
N LEU A 84 -10.20 18.60 6.47
CA LEU A 84 -10.26 17.38 7.27
C LEU A 84 -8.89 16.69 7.38
N ILE A 85 -8.14 16.59 6.27
CA ILE A 85 -6.80 16.02 6.26
C ILE A 85 -5.86 16.82 7.15
N ASN A 86 -5.91 18.15 7.07
CA ASN A 86 -5.10 19.04 7.90
C ASN A 86 -5.45 18.93 9.39
N ALA A 87 -6.73 18.77 9.73
CA ALA A 87 -7.19 18.58 11.11
C ALA A 87 -6.66 17.25 11.66
N LEU A 88 -6.77 16.16 10.89
CA LEU A 88 -6.26 14.85 11.25
C LEU A 88 -4.73 14.84 11.38
N ALA A 89 -4.02 15.48 10.45
CA ALA A 89 -2.57 15.66 10.51
C ALA A 89 -2.11 16.39 11.77
N ARG A 90 -2.82 17.45 12.19
CA ARG A 90 -2.53 18.13 13.46
C ARG A 90 -2.78 17.26 14.67
N PHE A 91 -3.87 16.50 14.67
CA PHE A 91 -4.20 15.57 15.75
C PHE A 91 -3.13 14.47 15.91
N LEU A 92 -2.61 13.95 14.81
CA LEU A 92 -1.57 12.91 14.80
C LEU A 92 -0.16 13.46 15.06
N SER A 93 0.07 14.74 14.80
CA SER A 93 1.38 15.40 14.90
C SER A 93 2.17 15.08 16.18
N PRO A 94 1.60 15.14 17.40
CA PRO A 94 2.38 14.90 18.63
C PRO A 94 2.90 13.47 18.73
N VAL A 95 2.16 12.50 18.20
CA VAL A 95 2.59 11.08 18.16
C VAL A 95 3.66 10.89 17.08
N LEU A 96 3.39 11.41 15.88
CA LEU A 96 4.26 11.24 14.72
C LEU A 96 5.60 11.96 14.87
N CYS A 97 5.65 13.14 15.50
CA CYS A 97 6.91 13.80 15.80
C CYS A 97 7.87 12.97 16.68
N ARG A 98 7.34 12.05 17.49
CA ARG A 98 8.17 11.13 18.27
C ARG A 98 8.76 10.01 17.44
N LEU A 99 8.12 9.65 16.33
CA LEU A 99 8.60 8.60 15.40
C LEU A 99 9.71 9.11 14.46
N PHE A 100 9.84 10.44 14.33
CA PHE A 100 10.81 11.08 13.44
C PHE A 100 11.77 12.03 14.20
N PRO A 101 12.53 11.53 15.17
CA PRO A 101 13.40 12.38 16.01
C PRO A 101 14.53 13.05 15.22
N ASP A 102 14.97 12.44 14.12
CA ASP A 102 16.07 12.93 13.29
C ASP A 102 15.65 14.10 12.37
N ILE A 103 14.35 14.40 12.29
CA ILE A 103 13.85 15.52 11.49
C ILE A 103 13.77 16.78 12.38
N PRO A 104 14.34 17.91 11.93
CA PRO A 104 14.24 19.17 12.67
C PRO A 104 12.77 19.56 12.93
N LYS A 105 12.48 20.00 14.16
CA LYS A 105 11.13 20.46 14.52
C LYS A 105 10.70 21.63 13.62
N GLY A 106 9.49 21.52 13.07
CA GLY A 106 8.94 22.53 12.16
C GLY A 106 9.39 22.42 10.72
N HIS A 107 10.18 21.41 10.35
CA HIS A 107 10.57 21.21 8.96
C HIS A 107 9.33 20.83 8.10
N PRO A 108 9.17 21.40 6.88
CA PRO A 108 8.01 21.16 6.00
C PRO A 108 7.72 19.69 5.71
N VAL A 109 8.76 18.84 5.66
CA VAL A 109 8.63 17.40 5.41
C VAL A 109 7.71 16.69 6.39
N LEU A 110 7.69 17.12 7.67
CA LEU A 110 6.75 16.58 8.66
C LEU A 110 5.30 16.80 8.23
N GLY A 111 4.99 17.98 7.68
CA GLY A 111 3.68 18.26 7.11
C GLY A 111 3.31 17.32 5.97
N SER A 112 4.24 17.09 5.03
CA SER A 112 4.03 16.16 3.91
C SER A 112 3.82 14.72 4.38
N ILE A 113 4.60 14.25 5.37
CA ILE A 113 4.44 12.93 6.00
C ILE A 113 3.06 12.81 6.66
N PHE A 114 2.66 13.80 7.46
CA PHE A 114 1.40 13.76 8.20
C PHE A 114 0.20 13.80 7.27
N MET A 115 0.25 14.59 6.21
CA MET A 115 -0.80 14.63 5.21
C MET A 115 -0.91 13.30 4.44
N ASN A 116 0.21 12.69 4.05
CA ASN A 116 0.21 11.38 3.42
C ASN A 116 -0.42 10.32 4.33
N MET A 117 0.00 10.25 5.59
CA MET A 117 -0.55 9.29 6.55
C MET A 117 -2.04 9.52 6.79
N SER A 118 -2.46 10.76 6.94
CA SER A 118 -3.87 11.11 7.12
C SER A 118 -4.72 10.71 5.91
N ALA A 119 -4.20 10.91 4.70
CA ALA A 119 -4.87 10.48 3.47
C ALA A 119 -5.00 8.94 3.41
N ASN A 120 -3.95 8.21 3.74
CA ASN A 120 -3.97 6.74 3.82
C ASN A 120 -4.99 6.23 4.86
N MET A 121 -5.01 6.84 6.05
CA MET A 121 -5.96 6.47 7.11
C MET A 121 -7.43 6.66 6.68
N LEU A 122 -7.70 7.63 5.83
CA LEU A 122 -9.02 7.89 5.27
C LEU A 122 -9.34 7.07 4.01
N GLY A 123 -8.42 6.23 3.55
CA GLY A 123 -8.60 5.41 2.34
C GLY A 123 -8.52 6.22 1.04
N LEU A 124 -7.77 7.31 1.04
CA LEU A 124 -7.56 8.22 -0.10
C LEU A 124 -6.27 7.85 -0.87
N ASP A 125 -6.19 6.63 -1.39
CA ASP A 125 -5.00 6.11 -2.06
C ASP A 125 -4.47 7.04 -3.18
N ASN A 126 -5.39 7.62 -3.96
CA ASN A 126 -5.05 8.54 -5.06
C ASN A 126 -4.42 9.85 -4.56
N ALA A 127 -4.86 10.38 -3.41
CA ALA A 127 -4.28 11.59 -2.80
C ALA A 127 -3.01 11.25 -1.99
N ALA A 128 -2.96 10.08 -1.38
CA ALA A 128 -1.84 9.65 -0.57
C ALA A 128 -0.56 9.46 -1.40
N THR A 129 -0.66 8.88 -2.61
CA THR A 129 0.50 8.59 -3.45
C THR A 129 1.35 9.83 -3.78
N PRO A 130 0.82 10.93 -4.35
CA PRO A 130 1.61 12.12 -4.61
C PRO A 130 2.16 12.78 -3.35
N LEU A 131 1.43 12.73 -2.23
CA LEU A 131 1.90 13.24 -0.94
C LEU A 131 3.06 12.40 -0.40
N GLY A 132 3.02 11.08 -0.55
CA GLY A 132 4.09 10.18 -0.17
C GLY A 132 5.36 10.37 -1.01
N LEU A 133 5.21 10.53 -2.31
CA LEU A 133 6.34 10.83 -3.21
C LEU A 133 6.98 12.18 -2.87
N LYS A 134 6.17 13.20 -2.56
CA LYS A 134 6.65 14.50 -2.09
C LYS A 134 7.42 14.37 -0.79
N ALA A 135 6.85 13.70 0.21
CA ALA A 135 7.50 13.47 1.49
C ALA A 135 8.84 12.75 1.33
N MET A 136 8.89 11.70 0.50
CA MET A 136 10.12 10.95 0.24
C MET A 136 11.19 11.81 -0.46
N LYS A 137 10.79 12.67 -1.39
CA LYS A 137 11.71 13.60 -2.05
C LYS A 137 12.29 14.61 -1.05
N GLU A 138 11.46 15.20 -0.21
CA GLU A 138 11.89 16.13 0.85
C GLU A 138 12.78 15.44 1.88
N LEU A 139 12.50 14.17 2.24
CA LEU A 139 13.38 13.36 3.09
C LEU A 139 14.73 13.09 2.43
N GLN A 140 14.75 12.87 1.12
CA GLN A 140 16.00 12.68 0.38
C GLN A 140 16.84 13.95 0.33
N GLU A 141 16.24 15.13 0.36
CA GLU A 141 16.97 16.40 0.47
C GLU A 141 17.70 16.53 1.82
N LEU A 142 17.07 16.07 2.89
CA LEU A 142 17.67 16.01 4.24
C LEU A 142 18.68 14.87 4.42
N ASN A 143 18.70 13.90 3.53
CA ASN A 143 19.53 12.71 3.68
C ASN A 143 21.01 13.02 3.40
N PRO A 144 21.92 12.81 4.38
CA PRO A 144 23.36 13.06 4.18
C PRO A 144 24.01 12.07 3.22
N LYS A 145 23.49 10.85 3.12
CA LYS A 145 23.98 9.79 2.22
C LYS A 145 22.96 9.52 1.12
N LYS A 146 23.20 10.08 -0.06
CA LYS A 146 22.22 10.05 -1.17
C LYS A 146 21.97 8.66 -1.77
N ASP A 147 22.83 7.71 -1.54
CA ASP A 147 22.79 6.32 -2.02
C ASP A 147 22.19 5.34 -1.01
N THR A 148 21.95 5.76 0.23
CA THR A 148 21.47 4.93 1.32
C THR A 148 20.24 5.57 1.96
N ALA A 149 19.20 4.80 2.25
CA ALA A 149 18.00 5.32 2.92
C ALA A 149 18.33 5.78 4.35
N SER A 150 17.87 6.97 4.72
CA SER A 150 17.99 7.48 6.09
C SER A 150 16.96 6.86 7.03
N ASN A 151 17.20 6.93 8.33
CA ASN A 151 16.27 6.41 9.36
C ASN A 151 14.83 6.94 9.19
N PRO A 152 14.59 8.24 8.96
CA PRO A 152 13.26 8.75 8.69
C PRO A 152 12.63 8.17 7.43
N MET A 153 13.40 7.93 6.37
CA MET A 153 12.89 7.30 5.15
C MET A 153 12.44 5.86 5.40
N ILE A 154 13.22 5.09 6.16
CA ILE A 154 12.89 3.71 6.54
C ILE A 154 11.62 3.69 7.39
N MET A 155 11.54 4.52 8.42
CA MET A 155 10.36 4.64 9.28
C MET A 155 9.12 5.01 8.47
N PHE A 156 9.23 5.99 7.58
CA PHE A 156 8.13 6.43 6.72
C PHE A 156 7.64 5.31 5.79
N LEU A 157 8.56 4.56 5.17
CA LEU A 157 8.21 3.41 4.33
C LEU A 157 7.49 2.32 5.12
N VAL A 158 7.96 1.99 6.32
CA VAL A 158 7.32 0.95 7.15
C VAL A 158 5.92 1.35 7.56
N ILE A 159 5.70 2.60 7.97
CA ILE A 159 4.37 3.09 8.33
C ILE A 159 3.43 3.05 7.11
N ASN A 160 3.90 3.45 5.93
CA ASN A 160 3.10 3.36 4.70
C ASN A 160 2.78 1.92 4.30
N THR A 161 3.77 1.01 4.38
CA THR A 161 3.60 -0.39 4.00
C THR A 161 2.68 -1.14 4.97
N SER A 162 2.76 -0.85 6.27
CA SER A 162 1.87 -1.43 7.29
C SER A 162 0.44 -0.89 7.21
N GLY A 163 0.27 0.30 6.65
CA GLY A 163 -0.98 0.89 6.18
C GLY A 163 -2.11 0.91 7.19
N LEU A 164 -2.04 1.75 8.24
CA LEU A 164 -3.18 1.95 9.14
C LEU A 164 -4.36 2.55 8.35
N ILE A 165 -5.44 1.78 8.23
CA ILE A 165 -6.65 2.18 7.51
C ILE A 165 -7.80 2.30 8.52
N ILE A 166 -8.38 3.49 8.64
CA ILE A 166 -9.56 3.71 9.48
C ILE A 166 -10.82 3.35 8.71
N ILE A 167 -10.90 3.71 7.42
CA ILE A 167 -12.08 3.49 6.60
C ILE A 167 -11.72 2.64 5.37
N PRO A 168 -11.91 1.31 5.41
CA PRO A 168 -11.54 0.40 4.31
C PRO A 168 -12.62 0.34 3.22
N ILE A 169 -12.89 1.47 2.57
CA ILE A 169 -13.99 1.63 1.61
C ILE A 169 -13.88 0.66 0.46
N SER A 170 -12.72 0.56 -0.18
CA SER A 170 -12.53 -0.28 -1.36
C SER A 170 -12.93 -1.73 -1.10
N ILE A 171 -12.58 -2.26 0.07
CA ILE A 171 -12.92 -3.64 0.45
C ILE A 171 -14.42 -3.79 0.75
N MET A 172 -15.02 -2.82 1.45
CA MET A 172 -16.45 -2.87 1.74
C MET A 172 -17.29 -2.77 0.47
N VAL A 173 -16.91 -1.91 -0.47
CA VAL A 173 -17.56 -1.79 -1.79
C VAL A 173 -17.42 -3.07 -2.59
N TYR A 174 -16.22 -3.65 -2.64
CA TYR A 174 -15.98 -4.92 -3.34
C TYR A 174 -16.86 -6.05 -2.77
N ARG A 175 -16.93 -6.17 -1.45
CA ARG A 175 -17.80 -7.15 -0.77
C ARG A 175 -19.28 -6.91 -1.07
N ALA A 176 -19.73 -5.66 -1.10
CA ALA A 176 -21.11 -5.32 -1.43
C ALA A 176 -21.47 -5.77 -2.86
N GLN A 177 -20.57 -5.56 -3.83
CA GLN A 177 -20.78 -5.96 -5.20
C GLN A 177 -20.75 -7.48 -5.42
N MET A 178 -19.96 -8.18 -4.61
CA MET A 178 -19.92 -9.64 -4.62
C MET A 178 -21.09 -10.26 -3.86
N GLY A 179 -22.09 -9.48 -3.44
CA GLY A 179 -23.32 -9.96 -2.80
C GLY A 179 -23.13 -10.37 -1.35
N ALA A 180 -22.12 -9.86 -0.64
CA ALA A 180 -21.97 -10.14 0.79
C ALA A 180 -23.20 -9.62 1.58
N ALA A 181 -23.77 -10.45 2.46
CA ALA A 181 -24.94 -10.10 3.27
C ALA A 181 -24.69 -8.86 4.16
N GLN A 182 -23.48 -8.75 4.70
CA GLN A 182 -23.03 -7.62 5.51
C GLN A 182 -21.63 -7.16 5.04
N PRO A 183 -21.54 -6.23 4.08
CA PRO A 183 -20.27 -5.76 3.55
C PRO A 183 -19.37 -5.09 4.59
N THR A 184 -19.98 -4.49 5.62
CA THR A 184 -19.30 -3.69 6.67
C THR A 184 -18.69 -4.51 7.81
N ASP A 185 -18.98 -5.80 7.93
CA ASP A 185 -18.47 -6.67 9.02
C ASP A 185 -16.94 -6.70 9.11
N VAL A 186 -16.26 -6.44 8.01
CA VAL A 186 -14.79 -6.42 7.95
C VAL A 186 -14.18 -5.13 8.51
N PHE A 187 -14.98 -4.13 8.86
CA PHE A 187 -14.48 -2.84 9.33
C PHE A 187 -13.61 -2.98 10.59
N ILE A 188 -14.14 -3.59 11.64
CA ILE A 188 -13.41 -3.78 12.91
C ILE A 188 -12.21 -4.71 12.74
N PRO A 189 -12.32 -5.90 12.11
CA PRO A 189 -11.18 -6.75 11.84
C PRO A 189 -10.05 -6.07 11.06
N ILE A 190 -10.37 -5.28 10.02
CA ILE A 190 -9.36 -4.55 9.24
C ILE A 190 -8.71 -3.46 10.10
N LEU A 191 -9.49 -2.68 10.83
CA LEU A 191 -8.95 -1.64 11.70
C LEU A 191 -7.98 -2.22 12.73
N LEU A 192 -8.36 -3.32 13.40
CA LEU A 192 -7.51 -3.97 14.40
C LEU A 192 -6.26 -4.58 13.76
N SER A 193 -6.40 -5.28 12.64
CA SER A 193 -5.24 -5.92 11.99
C SER A 193 -4.25 -4.89 11.45
N THR A 194 -4.71 -3.81 10.84
CA THR A 194 -3.83 -2.74 10.34
C THR A 194 -3.19 -1.95 11.48
N PHE A 195 -3.91 -1.74 12.58
CA PHE A 195 -3.35 -1.12 13.79
C PHE A 195 -2.24 -1.98 14.39
N ILE A 196 -2.48 -3.29 14.59
CA ILE A 196 -1.47 -4.22 15.11
C ILE A 196 -0.28 -4.31 14.15
N SER A 197 -0.51 -4.41 12.85
CA SER A 197 0.54 -4.44 11.83
C SER A 197 1.42 -3.20 11.91
N THR A 198 0.82 -2.02 12.00
CA THR A 198 1.56 -0.75 12.11
C THR A 198 2.34 -0.68 13.42
N LEU A 199 1.72 -1.09 14.53
CA LEU A 199 2.39 -1.11 15.84
C LEU A 199 3.62 -2.03 15.81
N VAL A 200 3.47 -3.25 15.32
CA VAL A 200 4.58 -4.22 15.20
C VAL A 200 5.66 -3.69 14.27
N GLY A 201 5.28 -3.13 13.11
CA GLY A 201 6.22 -2.54 12.16
C GLY A 201 7.04 -1.39 12.76
N VAL A 202 6.38 -0.47 13.45
CA VAL A 202 7.03 0.66 14.13
C VAL A 202 7.97 0.17 15.24
N ILE A 203 7.54 -0.80 16.05
CA ILE A 203 8.39 -1.38 17.11
C ILE A 203 9.61 -2.05 16.48
N ALA A 204 9.41 -2.89 15.47
CA ALA A 204 10.51 -3.60 14.81
C ALA A 204 11.55 -2.64 14.22
N VAL A 205 11.10 -1.62 13.50
CA VAL A 205 12.01 -0.60 12.94
C VAL A 205 12.70 0.18 14.05
N SER A 206 11.97 0.59 15.09
CA SER A 206 12.58 1.33 16.21
C SER A 206 13.69 0.54 16.90
N ILE A 207 13.50 -0.77 17.09
CA ILE A 207 14.53 -1.66 17.62
C ILE A 207 15.72 -1.76 16.66
N CYS A 208 15.46 -1.98 15.36
CA CYS A 208 16.52 -2.05 14.35
C CYS A 208 17.33 -0.74 14.28
N LEU A 209 16.66 0.41 14.32
CA LEU A 209 17.33 1.71 14.28
C LEU A 209 18.16 1.99 15.53
N LEU A 210 17.71 1.55 16.71
CA LEU A 210 18.51 1.63 17.94
C LEU A 210 19.79 0.79 17.85
N TYR A 211 19.71 -0.38 17.20
CA TYR A 211 20.86 -1.29 17.06
C TYR A 211 21.86 -0.81 16.01
N THR A 212 21.39 -0.14 14.96
CA THR A 212 22.23 0.36 13.85
C THR A 212 22.72 1.79 14.04
N SER A 213 22.22 2.52 15.05
CA SER A 213 22.69 3.86 15.37
C SER A 213 24.12 3.80 15.93
N PRO A 214 25.10 4.60 15.41
CA PRO A 214 26.44 4.62 15.92
C PRO A 214 26.44 4.98 17.41
N SER A 215 27.15 4.19 18.21
CA SER A 215 27.32 4.41 19.65
C SER A 215 27.81 5.84 19.93
N PRO A 216 27.45 6.45 21.07
CA PRO A 216 28.03 7.73 21.47
C PRO A 216 29.57 7.73 21.49
N ARG A 217 30.19 6.56 21.66
CA ARG A 217 31.65 6.38 21.58
C ARG A 217 32.19 6.51 20.15
N ASP A 218 31.44 6.06 19.15
CA ASP A 218 31.89 6.13 17.76
C ASP A 218 31.79 7.56 17.20
N ARG A 219 30.89 8.40 17.76
CA ARG A 219 30.79 9.82 17.42
C ARG A 219 31.96 10.66 17.94
N SER A 220 32.63 10.21 19.03
CA SER A 220 33.79 10.91 19.61
C SER A 220 35.09 10.63 18.87
N LEU A 221 35.16 9.55 18.09
CA LEU A 221 36.34 9.16 17.30
C LEU A 221 36.35 9.75 15.87
N SER A 222 35.28 10.37 15.42
CA SER A 222 35.13 10.97 14.10
C SER A 222 35.32 12.50 14.07
N ARG A 223 35.85 13.10 15.15
CA ARG A 223 36.22 14.52 15.22
C ARG A 223 37.73 14.71 15.18
#